data_4bdf0a5646be6552492690b69f968305
#
_entry.id   4bdf0a5646be6552492690b69f968305
#
_cell.length_a   1.000
_cell.length_b   1.000
_cell.length_c   1.000
_cell.angle_alpha   90.00
_cell.angle_beta   90.00
_cell.angle_gamma   90.00
#
_symmetry.space_group_name_H-M   'P 1'
#
loop_
_entity.id
_entity.type
_entity.pdbx_description
1 polymer ?
#
loop_
_entity_poly.entity_id
_entity_poly.type
_entity_poly.pdbx_seq_one_letter_code
_entity_poly.pdbx_strand_id
1 'polypeptide(L)'
;MGNHFVNWNEVDVNTPELSFRGMRIVCKVVSVYDGDTIKVVFPFLGRLYKWNCRIDGVDTPELRTRSALEKEFGYFVRDKLREKILNQVVYIECGNFDKYGRLLVTPFLKGMDIAQWLIENGYAFRYGGGKKDSWSEYLVVKKRKNNNNNNNNNIVLKGCVVDDENVKIDVEVQGEVVV
;
A
#
# COMPACT_ATOMS: atom_id res chain seq x y z
N MET A 1 34.08 -7.64 16.30
CA MET A 1 33.75 -7.97 14.90
C MET A 1 34.95 -8.69 14.33
N GLY A 2 34.82 -10.00 14.03
CA GLY A 2 35.93 -10.77 13.46
C GLY A 2 36.28 -10.21 12.08
N ASN A 3 37.59 -9.96 11.85
CA ASN A 3 38.10 -9.70 10.50
C ASN A 3 37.94 -11.00 9.70
N HIS A 4 36.83 -11.17 9.01
CA HIS A 4 36.77 -12.15 7.94
C HIS A 4 37.62 -11.62 6.80
N PHE A 5 38.81 -12.22 6.61
CA PHE A 5 39.60 -11.96 5.42
C PHE A 5 38.82 -12.47 4.22
N VAL A 6 38.38 -11.56 3.38
CA VAL A 6 37.72 -11.90 2.10
C VAL A 6 38.79 -12.40 1.13
N ASN A 7 38.65 -13.64 0.63
CA ASN A 7 39.46 -14.11 -0.46
C ASN A 7 38.86 -13.59 -1.79
N TRP A 8 39.40 -12.48 -2.27
CA TRP A 8 38.91 -11.82 -3.49
C TRP A 8 39.04 -12.69 -4.75
N ASN A 9 39.87 -13.76 -4.74
CA ASN A 9 39.97 -14.71 -5.85
C ASN A 9 38.76 -15.64 -5.99
N GLU A 10 37.90 -15.72 -4.95
CA GLU A 10 36.68 -16.51 -4.94
C GLU A 10 35.43 -15.66 -5.27
N VAL A 11 35.60 -14.37 -5.51
CA VAL A 11 34.51 -13.44 -5.83
C VAL A 11 34.39 -13.30 -7.35
N ASP A 12 33.21 -13.66 -7.88
CA ASP A 12 32.95 -13.61 -9.32
C ASP A 12 31.48 -13.22 -9.61
N VAL A 13 31.07 -13.35 -10.88
CA VAL A 13 29.70 -13.03 -11.34
C VAL A 13 28.63 -13.93 -10.73
N ASN A 14 28.99 -15.03 -10.09
CA ASN A 14 28.08 -15.96 -9.42
C ASN A 14 27.91 -15.63 -7.94
N THR A 15 28.65 -14.64 -7.43
CA THR A 15 28.48 -14.17 -6.04
C THR A 15 27.02 -13.75 -5.81
N PRO A 16 26.33 -14.30 -4.78
CA PRO A 16 24.90 -14.06 -4.57
C PRO A 16 24.59 -12.58 -4.34
N GLU A 17 23.50 -12.11 -4.93
CA GLU A 17 22.95 -10.80 -4.61
C GLU A 17 22.32 -10.80 -3.22
N LEU A 18 22.35 -9.64 -2.55
CA LEU A 18 21.62 -9.47 -1.29
C LEU A 18 20.13 -9.62 -1.52
N SER A 19 19.51 -10.55 -0.80
CA SER A 19 18.07 -10.81 -0.88
C SER A 19 17.46 -10.94 0.51
N PHE A 20 16.26 -10.39 0.67
CA PHE A 20 15.40 -10.60 1.85
C PHE A 20 14.25 -11.58 1.57
N ARG A 21 14.18 -12.14 0.36
CA ARG A 21 13.08 -13.00 -0.07
C ARG A 21 12.84 -14.14 0.89
N GLY A 22 11.58 -14.30 1.32
CA GLY A 22 11.16 -15.34 2.26
C GLY A 22 11.43 -15.02 3.73
N MET A 23 12.09 -13.89 4.03
CA MET A 23 12.29 -13.47 5.41
C MET A 23 11.00 -12.85 5.98
N ARG A 24 10.78 -13.10 7.27
CA ARG A 24 9.75 -12.43 8.08
C ARG A 24 10.43 -11.47 9.05
N ILE A 25 10.14 -10.20 8.95
CA ILE A 25 10.83 -9.15 9.70
C ILE A 25 9.80 -8.33 10.48
N VAL A 26 10.05 -8.13 11.77
CA VAL A 26 9.30 -7.16 12.59
C VAL A 26 9.88 -5.77 12.34
N CYS A 27 9.02 -4.82 12.00
CA CYS A 27 9.42 -3.46 11.66
C CYS A 27 8.39 -2.42 12.10
N LYS A 28 8.81 -1.15 12.16
CA LYS A 28 7.89 -0.02 12.40
C LYS A 28 7.62 0.71 11.10
N VAL A 29 6.36 0.95 10.78
CA VAL A 29 5.97 1.81 9.66
C VAL A 29 6.16 3.27 10.06
N VAL A 30 7.04 4.00 9.36
CA VAL A 30 7.39 5.40 9.67
C VAL A 30 6.88 6.39 8.63
N SER A 31 6.42 5.91 7.47
CA SER A 31 5.82 6.75 6.44
C SER A 31 4.93 5.92 5.52
N VAL A 32 3.85 6.52 5.04
CA VAL A 32 3.00 6.02 3.96
C VAL A 32 3.01 7.10 2.88
N TYR A 33 3.56 6.78 1.70
CA TYR A 33 3.69 7.72 0.60
C TYR A 33 2.42 7.79 -0.27
N ASP A 34 1.90 6.62 -0.63
CA ASP A 34 0.67 6.42 -1.39
C ASP A 34 -0.04 5.13 -0.91
N GLY A 35 -0.99 4.61 -1.67
CA GLY A 35 -1.78 3.44 -1.28
C GLY A 35 -0.99 2.12 -1.22
N ASP A 36 0.17 2.03 -1.85
CA ASP A 36 0.98 0.80 -1.90
C ASP A 36 2.46 1.00 -1.54
N THR A 37 2.90 2.23 -1.29
CA THR A 37 4.31 2.55 -1.01
C THR A 37 4.48 3.07 0.41
N ILE A 38 5.25 2.36 1.22
CA ILE A 38 5.51 2.65 2.63
C ILE A 38 7.01 2.72 2.92
N LYS A 39 7.36 3.37 4.03
CA LYS A 39 8.71 3.27 4.60
C LYS A 39 8.64 2.60 5.96
N VAL A 40 9.47 1.59 6.13
CA VAL A 40 9.59 0.85 7.39
C VAL A 40 10.99 0.97 7.94
N VAL A 41 11.13 0.78 9.26
CA VAL A 41 12.42 0.72 9.94
C VAL A 41 12.57 -0.64 10.61
N PHE A 42 13.66 -1.33 10.30
CA PHE A 42 14.06 -2.56 10.98
C PHE A 42 15.59 -2.66 11.12
N PRO A 43 16.08 -3.49 12.08
CA PRO A 43 17.50 -3.67 12.26
C PRO A 43 18.12 -4.51 11.13
N PHE A 44 19.26 -4.06 10.62
CA PHE A 44 20.10 -4.78 9.67
C PHE A 44 21.57 -4.53 10.03
N LEU A 45 22.40 -5.57 10.06
CA LEU A 45 23.83 -5.48 10.44
C LEU A 45 24.06 -4.69 11.74
N GLY A 46 23.20 -4.90 12.75
CA GLY A 46 23.33 -4.28 14.08
C GLY A 46 22.92 -2.81 14.15
N ARG A 47 22.30 -2.23 13.11
CA ARG A 47 21.81 -0.85 13.09
C ARG A 47 20.38 -0.78 12.55
N LEU A 48 19.67 0.30 12.88
CA LEU A 48 18.33 0.57 12.33
C LEU A 48 18.46 1.30 10.99
N TYR A 49 17.79 0.76 9.97
CA TYR A 49 17.73 1.36 8.66
C TYR A 49 16.28 1.58 8.21
N LYS A 50 16.08 2.63 7.43
CA LYS A 50 14.82 2.94 6.79
C LYS A 50 14.81 2.31 5.39
N TRP A 51 13.77 1.54 5.10
CA TRP A 51 13.60 0.81 3.85
C TRP A 51 12.40 1.34 3.09
N ASN A 52 12.57 1.56 1.79
CA ASN A 52 11.45 1.83 0.90
C ASN A 52 10.83 0.49 0.50
N CYS A 53 9.55 0.33 0.78
CA CYS A 53 8.82 -0.90 0.50
C CYS A 53 7.61 -0.62 -0.39
N ARG A 54 7.28 -1.58 -1.25
CA ARG A 54 6.03 -1.63 -1.99
C ARG A 54 5.21 -2.80 -1.47
N ILE A 55 3.93 -2.57 -1.17
CA ILE A 55 3.00 -3.65 -0.81
C ILE A 55 2.79 -4.49 -2.06
N ASP A 56 3.14 -5.78 -1.97
CA ASP A 56 3.07 -6.72 -3.07
C ASP A 56 1.64 -7.19 -3.33
N GLY A 57 1.37 -7.64 -4.54
CA GLY A 57 0.08 -8.20 -4.92
C GLY A 57 -1.04 -7.17 -5.12
N VAL A 58 -0.77 -5.87 -5.04
CA VAL A 58 -1.78 -4.81 -5.16
C VAL A 58 -1.36 -3.70 -6.13
N ASP A 59 -2.40 -3.08 -6.74
CA ASP A 59 -2.30 -1.84 -7.48
C ASP A 59 -3.32 -0.85 -6.93
N THR A 60 -2.85 0.32 -6.50
CA THR A 60 -3.67 1.39 -5.91
C THR A 60 -3.74 2.61 -6.83
N PRO A 61 -4.74 3.51 -6.66
CA PRO A 61 -4.82 4.72 -7.47
C PRO A 61 -3.56 5.59 -7.34
N GLU A 62 -3.08 6.09 -8.45
CA GLU A 62 -1.85 6.88 -8.51
C GLU A 62 -2.07 8.33 -8.06
N LEU A 63 -1.16 8.86 -7.21
CA LEU A 63 -1.20 10.28 -6.82
C LEU A 63 -0.68 11.19 -7.93
N ARG A 64 0.18 10.67 -8.82
CA ARG A 64 0.75 11.40 -9.95
C ARG A 64 0.08 10.98 -11.25
N THR A 65 -1.22 11.25 -11.35
CA THR A 65 -2.05 10.99 -12.52
C THR A 65 -2.62 12.29 -13.09
N ARG A 66 -3.03 12.28 -14.36
CA ARG A 66 -3.78 13.39 -14.97
C ARG A 66 -5.27 13.36 -14.64
N SER A 67 -5.78 12.22 -14.19
CA SER A 67 -7.17 12.06 -13.76
C SER A 67 -7.39 12.67 -12.37
N ALA A 68 -8.20 13.71 -12.28
CA ALA A 68 -8.54 14.33 -11.00
C ALA A 68 -9.23 13.35 -10.06
N LEU A 69 -10.17 12.54 -10.57
CA LEU A 69 -10.88 11.51 -9.79
C LEU A 69 -9.95 10.46 -9.23
N GLU A 70 -9.03 9.94 -10.04
CA GLU A 70 -8.05 8.95 -9.59
C GLU A 70 -7.11 9.54 -8.53
N LYS A 71 -6.64 10.77 -8.76
CA LYS A 71 -5.75 11.46 -7.81
C LYS A 71 -6.42 11.65 -6.45
N GLU A 72 -7.67 12.09 -6.44
CA GLU A 72 -8.43 12.28 -5.22
C GLU A 72 -8.67 10.97 -4.48
N PHE A 73 -9.09 9.94 -5.21
CA PHE A 73 -9.24 8.61 -4.62
C PHE A 73 -7.91 8.03 -4.15
N GLY A 74 -6.80 8.32 -4.84
CA GLY A 74 -5.46 7.97 -4.39
C GLY A 74 -5.08 8.60 -3.05
N TYR A 75 -5.40 9.88 -2.83
CA TYR A 75 -5.21 10.54 -1.53
C TYR A 75 -6.08 9.90 -0.45
N PHE A 76 -7.35 9.62 -0.75
CA PHE A 76 -8.23 8.93 0.17
C PHE A 76 -7.68 7.56 0.59
N VAL A 77 -7.28 6.72 -0.37
CA VAL A 77 -6.69 5.39 -0.10
C VAL A 77 -5.41 5.50 0.73
N ARG A 78 -4.53 6.45 0.38
CA ARG A 78 -3.32 6.73 1.16
C ARG A 78 -3.66 7.05 2.61
N ASP A 79 -4.65 7.91 2.85
CA ASP A 79 -4.99 8.36 4.20
C ASP A 79 -5.65 7.22 5.00
N LYS A 80 -6.45 6.37 4.36
CA LYS A 80 -6.96 5.13 4.97
C LYS A 80 -5.85 4.17 5.37
N LEU A 81 -4.85 3.99 4.52
CA LEU A 81 -3.68 3.19 4.86
C LEU A 81 -2.86 3.82 5.99
N ARG A 82 -2.71 5.16 6.00
CA ARG A 82 -2.03 5.88 7.10
C ARG A 82 -2.73 5.69 8.43
N GLU A 83 -4.04 5.86 8.48
CA GLU A 83 -4.85 5.61 9.68
C GLU A 83 -4.64 4.18 10.20
N LYS A 84 -4.51 3.22 9.29
CA LYS A 84 -4.39 1.80 9.63
C LYS A 84 -3.02 1.41 10.18
N ILE A 85 -1.93 1.83 9.52
CA ILE A 85 -0.59 1.27 9.78
C ILE A 85 0.49 2.29 10.15
N LEU A 86 0.28 3.60 9.99
CA LEU A 86 1.32 4.58 10.33
C LEU A 86 1.68 4.52 11.82
N ASN A 87 2.97 4.54 12.12
CA ASN A 87 3.55 4.40 13.45
C ASN A 87 3.29 3.04 14.14
N GLN A 88 2.61 2.10 13.48
CA GLN A 88 2.41 0.76 14.01
C GLN A 88 3.66 -0.10 13.83
N VAL A 89 3.81 -1.06 14.76
CA VAL A 89 4.75 -2.18 14.62
C VAL A 89 4.00 -3.30 13.90
N VAL A 90 4.55 -3.71 12.77
CA VAL A 90 4.01 -4.76 11.90
C VAL A 90 5.08 -5.82 11.69
N TYR A 91 4.70 -7.01 11.24
CA TYR A 91 5.67 -7.87 10.58
C TYR A 91 5.45 -7.82 9.07
N ILE A 92 6.52 -7.98 8.31
CA ILE A 92 6.49 -8.03 6.85
C ILE A 92 7.03 -9.37 6.37
N GLU A 93 6.37 -9.98 5.41
CA GLU A 93 6.94 -11.04 4.59
C GLU A 93 7.63 -10.39 3.39
N CYS A 94 8.91 -10.69 3.20
CA CYS A 94 9.74 -10.04 2.19
C CYS A 94 9.76 -10.85 0.89
N GLY A 95 9.51 -10.16 -0.21
CA GLY A 95 9.74 -10.62 -1.57
C GLY A 95 11.12 -10.17 -2.10
N ASN A 96 11.21 -10.00 -3.42
CA ASN A 96 12.39 -9.45 -4.09
C ASN A 96 12.38 -7.91 -4.06
N PHE A 97 13.47 -7.30 -4.49
CA PHE A 97 13.46 -5.88 -4.83
C PHE A 97 12.79 -5.68 -6.20
N ASP A 98 12.02 -4.60 -6.33
CA ASP A 98 11.53 -4.19 -7.63
C ASP A 98 12.61 -3.45 -8.44
N LYS A 99 12.30 -3.14 -9.71
CA LYS A 99 13.23 -2.44 -10.61
C LYS A 99 13.62 -1.01 -10.16
N TYR A 100 12.93 -0.49 -9.14
CA TYR A 100 13.22 0.83 -8.56
C TYR A 100 13.94 0.73 -7.21
N GLY A 101 14.34 -0.49 -6.80
CA GLY A 101 15.03 -0.76 -5.53
C GLY A 101 14.12 -0.71 -4.29
N ARG A 102 12.78 -0.80 -4.45
CA ARG A 102 11.86 -0.97 -3.32
C ARG A 102 11.75 -2.45 -2.98
N LEU A 103 11.78 -2.76 -1.69
CA LEU A 103 11.52 -4.12 -1.22
C LEU A 103 10.03 -4.43 -1.36
N LEU A 104 9.68 -5.49 -2.09
CA LEU A 104 8.32 -6.00 -2.14
C LEU A 104 8.00 -6.67 -0.81
N VAL A 105 6.87 -6.31 -0.21
CA VAL A 105 6.49 -6.82 1.12
C VAL A 105 5.00 -7.06 1.23
N THR A 106 4.61 -8.09 2.01
CA THR A 106 3.24 -8.24 2.51
C THR A 106 3.23 -7.87 3.98
N PRO A 107 2.68 -6.70 4.37
CA PRO A 107 2.61 -6.29 5.76
C PRO A 107 1.45 -6.95 6.48
N PHE A 108 1.67 -7.31 7.76
CA PHE A 108 0.65 -7.87 8.64
C PHE A 108 0.57 -7.08 9.94
N LEU A 109 -0.61 -6.56 10.25
CA LEU A 109 -0.91 -5.89 11.52
C LEU A 109 -1.83 -6.77 12.36
N LYS A 110 -1.35 -7.24 13.52
CA LYS A 110 -2.12 -8.12 14.42
C LYS A 110 -2.75 -9.32 13.70
N GLY A 111 -2.00 -9.94 12.78
CA GLY A 111 -2.44 -11.07 11.97
C GLY A 111 -3.26 -10.72 10.71
N MET A 112 -3.66 -9.46 10.54
CA MET A 112 -4.39 -9.00 9.35
C MET A 112 -3.40 -8.74 8.21
N ASP A 113 -3.61 -9.36 7.05
CA ASP A 113 -2.94 -9.06 5.80
C ASP A 113 -3.41 -7.71 5.26
N ILE A 114 -2.50 -6.74 5.15
CA ILE A 114 -2.84 -5.37 4.71
C ILE A 114 -3.10 -5.31 3.21
N ALA A 115 -2.44 -6.13 2.40
CA ALA A 115 -2.73 -6.22 0.96
C ALA A 115 -4.16 -6.72 0.72
N GLN A 116 -4.55 -7.78 1.41
CA GLN A 116 -5.90 -8.32 1.34
C GLN A 116 -6.95 -7.31 1.86
N TRP A 117 -6.65 -6.62 2.98
CA TRP A 117 -7.51 -5.56 3.52
C TRP A 117 -7.73 -4.43 2.51
N LEU A 118 -6.69 -3.99 1.79
CA LEU A 118 -6.84 -2.97 0.74
C LEU A 118 -7.80 -3.44 -0.38
N ILE A 119 -7.69 -4.68 -0.82
CA ILE A 119 -8.54 -5.27 -1.86
C ILE A 119 -9.99 -5.38 -1.39
N GLU A 120 -10.22 -5.90 -0.19
CA GLU A 120 -11.56 -6.12 0.37
C GLU A 120 -12.34 -4.82 0.60
N ASN A 121 -11.63 -3.72 0.88
CA ASN A 121 -12.23 -2.39 1.01
C ASN A 121 -12.37 -1.64 -0.33
N GLY A 122 -11.95 -2.24 -1.44
CA GLY A 122 -11.99 -1.62 -2.77
C GLY A 122 -10.98 -0.48 -2.94
N TYR A 123 -9.90 -0.49 -2.17
CA TYR A 123 -8.81 0.47 -2.21
C TYR A 123 -7.68 0.05 -3.16
N ALA A 124 -7.66 -1.21 -3.55
CA ALA A 124 -6.68 -1.77 -4.48
C ALA A 124 -7.30 -2.81 -5.40
N PHE A 125 -6.76 -2.94 -6.60
CA PHE A 125 -6.93 -4.13 -7.43
C PHE A 125 -5.87 -5.17 -7.08
N ARG A 126 -6.18 -6.46 -7.33
CA ARG A 126 -5.15 -7.51 -7.33
C ARG A 126 -4.21 -7.27 -8.49
N TYR A 127 -2.90 -7.39 -8.23
CA TYR A 127 -1.88 -7.15 -9.24
C TYR A 127 -0.73 -8.15 -9.10
N GLY A 128 -0.62 -9.03 -10.08
CA GLY A 128 0.48 -10.03 -10.17
C GLY A 128 1.59 -9.64 -11.14
N GLY A 129 1.66 -8.36 -11.56
CA GLY A 129 2.56 -7.89 -12.61
C GLY A 129 1.87 -7.78 -13.97
N GLY A 130 2.53 -7.15 -14.94
CA GLY A 130 2.00 -6.97 -16.30
C GLY A 130 1.23 -5.65 -16.48
N LYS A 131 0.14 -5.69 -17.29
CA LYS A 131 -0.69 -4.51 -17.57
C LYS A 131 -1.56 -4.21 -16.35
N LYS A 132 -1.54 -2.95 -15.90
CA LYS A 132 -2.42 -2.45 -14.82
C LYS A 132 -3.82 -2.18 -15.37
N ASP A 133 -4.84 -2.38 -14.53
CA ASP A 133 -6.19 -1.91 -14.77
C ASP A 133 -6.25 -0.39 -14.69
N SER A 134 -7.20 0.22 -15.42
CA SER A 134 -7.35 1.67 -15.41
C SER A 134 -8.24 2.14 -14.27
N TRP A 135 -7.65 2.74 -13.25
CA TRP A 135 -8.39 3.37 -12.16
C TRP A 135 -9.31 4.48 -12.65
N SER A 136 -8.86 5.27 -13.62
CA SER A 136 -9.67 6.36 -14.21
C SER A 136 -10.93 5.82 -14.85
N GLU A 137 -10.84 4.74 -15.65
CA GLU A 137 -12.01 4.10 -16.28
C GLU A 137 -12.95 3.49 -15.24
N TYR A 138 -12.38 2.76 -14.26
CA TYR A 138 -13.16 2.16 -13.18
C TYR A 138 -13.97 3.20 -12.40
N LEU A 139 -13.37 4.31 -12.01
CA LEU A 139 -14.03 5.36 -11.24
C LEU A 139 -15.09 6.09 -12.06
N VAL A 140 -14.87 6.33 -13.36
CA VAL A 140 -15.88 6.93 -14.26
C VAL A 140 -17.09 6.00 -14.41
N VAL A 141 -16.88 4.69 -14.62
CA VAL A 141 -17.97 3.71 -14.73
C VAL A 141 -18.76 3.62 -13.43
N LYS A 142 -18.05 3.64 -12.29
CA LYS A 142 -18.67 3.61 -10.97
C LYS A 142 -19.52 4.87 -10.70
N LYS A 143 -19.01 6.05 -11.06
CA LYS A 143 -19.76 7.31 -10.98
C LYS A 143 -21.04 7.28 -11.84
N ARG A 144 -20.96 6.80 -13.09
CA ARG A 144 -22.13 6.69 -13.97
C ARG A 144 -23.21 5.74 -13.45
N LYS A 145 -22.82 4.59 -12.88
CA LYS A 145 -23.76 3.63 -12.27
C LYS A 145 -24.48 4.23 -11.06
N ASN A 146 -23.78 5.01 -10.25
CA ASN A 146 -24.36 5.71 -9.10
C ASN A 146 -25.37 6.77 -9.56
N ASN A 147 -25.06 7.57 -10.57
CA ASN A 147 -25.97 8.60 -11.09
C ASN A 147 -27.23 8.00 -11.74
N ASN A 148 -27.13 6.84 -12.39
CA ASN A 148 -28.29 6.17 -13.00
C ASN A 148 -29.20 5.46 -11.97
N ASN A 149 -28.69 5.14 -10.77
CA ASN A 149 -29.46 4.54 -9.70
C ASN A 149 -30.08 5.56 -8.72
N ASN A 150 -29.86 6.87 -8.94
CA ASN A 150 -30.36 7.96 -8.08
C ASN A 150 -31.82 8.37 -8.35
N ASN A 151 -32.72 7.36 -8.63
CA ASN A 151 -34.12 7.47 -8.23
C ASN A 151 -34.34 6.69 -6.91
N ASN A 152 -33.89 7.22 -5.78
CA ASN A 152 -34.01 6.69 -4.42
C ASN A 152 -32.96 5.63 -4.02
N ASN A 153 -31.71 6.04 -3.77
CA ASN A 153 -30.93 5.53 -2.61
C ASN A 153 -29.48 6.04 -2.73
N ASN A 154 -29.02 6.79 -1.74
CA ASN A 154 -27.61 7.13 -1.55
C ASN A 154 -26.77 5.84 -1.52
N ILE A 155 -26.05 5.56 -2.60
CA ILE A 155 -25.07 4.47 -2.60
C ILE A 155 -23.75 5.07 -2.11
N VAL A 156 -23.55 4.92 -0.82
CA VAL A 156 -22.26 5.16 -0.18
C VAL A 156 -21.25 4.18 -0.80
N LEU A 157 -20.27 4.68 -1.56
CA LEU A 157 -18.99 3.99 -1.62
C LEU A 157 -18.58 3.80 -0.17
N LYS A 158 -18.25 2.60 0.32
CA LYS A 158 -17.77 2.47 1.70
C LYS A 158 -16.64 3.49 1.87
N GLY A 159 -16.99 4.70 2.33
CA GLY A 159 -16.08 5.81 2.59
C GLY A 159 -16.03 6.99 1.61
N CYS A 160 -16.86 7.11 0.54
CA CYS A 160 -16.92 8.31 -0.31
C CYS A 160 -18.33 8.64 -0.77
N VAL A 161 -18.81 9.85 -0.43
CA VAL A 161 -19.98 10.51 -1.03
C VAL A 161 -19.47 11.51 -2.07
N VAL A 162 -20.00 11.46 -3.31
CA VAL A 162 -19.60 12.36 -4.39
C VAL A 162 -20.84 13.19 -4.78
N ASP A 163 -20.86 14.48 -4.45
CA ASP A 163 -21.84 15.44 -4.89
C ASP A 163 -21.38 16.19 -6.14
N ASP A 164 -22.34 16.62 -7.00
CA ASP A 164 -22.09 17.08 -8.37
C ASP A 164 -21.27 18.39 -8.50
N GLU A 165 -21.05 19.15 -7.43
CA GLU A 165 -20.33 20.44 -7.52
C GLU A 165 -19.07 20.54 -6.63
N ASN A 166 -18.93 19.63 -5.64
CA ASN A 166 -17.72 19.55 -4.82
C ASN A 166 -17.61 18.15 -4.24
N VAL A 167 -16.46 17.50 -4.43
CA VAL A 167 -16.19 16.23 -3.76
C VAL A 167 -15.91 16.52 -2.29
N LYS A 168 -16.90 16.32 -1.44
CA LYS A 168 -16.73 16.32 0.01
C LYS A 168 -16.59 14.88 0.48
N ILE A 169 -15.53 14.61 1.21
CA ILE A 169 -15.35 13.35 1.91
C ILE A 169 -15.99 13.53 3.29
N ASP A 170 -17.24 13.07 3.45
CA ASP A 170 -17.86 13.02 4.75
C ASP A 170 -17.36 11.76 5.48
N VAL A 171 -16.57 11.98 6.50
CA VAL A 171 -16.13 10.93 7.43
C VAL A 171 -17.22 10.81 8.51
N GLU A 172 -18.18 9.92 8.32
CA GLU A 172 -19.00 9.47 9.45
C GLU A 172 -18.16 8.62 10.38
N VAL A 173 -17.72 9.22 11.46
CA VAL A 173 -17.21 8.51 12.63
C VAL A 173 -18.42 7.93 13.35
N GLN A 174 -18.73 6.65 13.14
CA GLN A 174 -19.63 5.93 14.03
C GLN A 174 -18.93 5.79 15.38
N GLY A 175 -19.26 6.70 16.30
CA GLY A 175 -18.91 6.58 17.70
C GLY A 175 -19.69 5.43 18.33
N GLU A 176 -19.01 4.37 18.75
CA GLU A 176 -19.57 3.46 19.73
C GLU A 176 -19.76 4.21 21.05
N VAL A 177 -21.02 4.40 21.43
CA VAL A 177 -21.39 4.77 22.79
C VAL A 177 -21.28 3.50 23.63
N VAL A 178 -20.24 3.42 24.45
CA VAL A 178 -20.17 2.42 25.53
C VAL A 178 -20.97 3.00 26.70
N VAL A 179 -22.04 2.33 27.05
CA VAL A 179 -22.76 2.49 28.32
C VAL A 179 -22.12 1.59 29.35
#